data_a3b9193deffaf8810dd626aa808b98e9
#
_entry.id   a3b9193deffaf8810dd626aa808b98e9
#
_cell.length_a   1.000
_cell.length_b   1.000
_cell.length_c   1.000
_cell.angle_alpha   90.00
_cell.angle_beta   90.00
_cell.angle_gamma   90.00
#
_symmetry.space_group_name_H-M   'P 1'
#
loop_
_entity.id
_entity.type
_entity.pdbx_description
1 polymer ?
#
loop_
_entity_poly.entity_id
_entity_poly.type
_entity_poly.pdbx_seq_one_letter_code
_entity_poly.pdbx_strand_id
1 'polypeptide(L)'
;MLKEFEGQMPKIDKKAHAFESADLIGKVEMKEYSSAWFNVTIRGDVNRIEVGRYSNIQDNCCLHVADDYACIVGDFVTVGHGAILHACTVEDHCLIGMHATVLDGSVIGHGSIVAAGAVVTKGTKVPPFSLVAGIPAKVIKTLDESNLDNIHAQAVKYKDLWSCLLYTSDAADE
;
A
#
# COMPACT_ATOMS: atom_id res chain seq x y z
N MET A 1 16.46 -0.96 -2.34
CA MET A 1 17.19 -1.40 -3.58
C MET A 1 16.19 -1.61 -4.71
N LEU A 2 16.55 -1.24 -5.96
CA LEU A 2 15.77 -1.61 -7.15
C LEU A 2 16.44 -2.81 -7.82
N LYS A 3 15.70 -3.89 -8.05
CA LYS A 3 16.24 -5.13 -8.59
C LYS A 3 15.43 -5.66 -9.76
N GLU A 4 16.12 -5.92 -10.87
CA GLU A 4 15.53 -6.59 -12.02
C GLU A 4 15.20 -8.06 -11.71
N PHE A 5 14.11 -8.54 -12.25
CA PHE A 5 13.73 -9.95 -12.28
C PHE A 5 13.18 -10.31 -13.66
N GLU A 6 13.75 -11.31 -14.33
CA GLU A 6 13.37 -11.76 -15.67
C GLU A 6 13.19 -10.63 -16.71
N GLY A 7 14.14 -9.70 -16.77
CA GLY A 7 14.09 -8.57 -17.69
C GLY A 7 13.11 -7.46 -17.31
N GLN A 8 12.47 -7.56 -16.14
CA GLN A 8 11.54 -6.55 -15.63
C GLN A 8 12.19 -5.76 -14.49
N MET A 9 12.35 -4.47 -14.72
CA MET A 9 12.87 -3.52 -13.72
C MET A 9 11.70 -2.73 -13.12
N PRO A 10 11.68 -2.47 -11.79
CA PRO A 10 10.68 -1.61 -11.18
C PRO A 10 10.58 -0.23 -11.86
N LYS A 11 9.36 0.23 -12.12
CA LYS A 11 9.06 1.54 -12.68
C LYS A 11 8.56 2.46 -11.58
N ILE A 12 9.34 3.48 -11.26
CA ILE A 12 8.98 4.49 -10.28
C ILE A 12 8.77 5.80 -11.01
N ASP A 13 7.58 6.42 -10.86
CA ASP A 13 7.33 7.75 -11.39
C ASP A 13 8.33 8.75 -10.78
N LYS A 14 8.78 9.72 -11.57
CA LYS A 14 9.75 10.74 -11.12
C LYS A 14 9.31 11.58 -9.93
N LYS A 15 8.02 11.59 -9.62
CA LYS A 15 7.42 12.25 -8.46
C LYS A 15 7.05 11.27 -7.34
N ALA A 16 7.34 9.97 -7.49
CA ALA A 16 7.20 8.98 -6.43
C ALA A 16 8.53 8.82 -5.70
N HIS A 17 8.48 8.24 -4.50
CA HIS A 17 9.69 8.03 -3.72
C HIS A 17 9.75 6.63 -3.10
N ALA A 18 10.92 6.00 -3.18
CA ALA A 18 11.25 4.79 -2.43
C ALA A 18 12.51 5.06 -1.60
N PHE A 19 12.41 4.93 -0.28
CA PHE A 19 13.55 5.12 0.61
C PHE A 19 14.62 4.05 0.38
N GLU A 20 15.88 4.35 0.66
CA GLU A 20 17.05 3.51 0.33
C GLU A 20 16.96 2.09 0.88
N SER A 21 16.35 1.92 2.07
CA SER A 21 16.16 0.60 2.69
C SER A 21 14.95 -0.18 2.13
N ALA A 22 14.17 0.39 1.19
CA ALA A 22 13.10 -0.33 0.53
C ALA A 22 13.64 -1.21 -0.61
N ASP A 23 13.12 -2.44 -0.74
CA ASP A 23 13.44 -3.38 -1.80
C ASP A 23 12.25 -3.52 -2.77
N LEU A 24 12.44 -3.07 -4.01
CA LEU A 24 11.48 -3.20 -5.10
C LEU A 24 12.05 -4.14 -6.16
N ILE A 25 11.34 -5.20 -6.51
CA ILE A 25 11.86 -6.30 -7.33
C ILE A 25 10.86 -6.65 -8.43
N GLY A 26 11.32 -6.70 -9.69
CA GLY A 26 10.55 -7.20 -10.83
C GLY A 26 9.45 -6.25 -11.33
N LYS A 27 8.26 -6.79 -11.63
CA LYS A 27 7.12 -6.06 -12.21
C LYS A 27 6.40 -5.19 -11.17
N VAL A 28 7.05 -4.12 -10.76
CA VAL A 28 6.50 -3.14 -9.81
C VAL A 28 6.32 -1.81 -10.51
N GLU A 29 5.16 -1.18 -10.34
CA GLU A 29 4.89 0.19 -10.80
C GLU A 29 4.43 1.06 -9.64
N MET A 30 5.12 2.17 -9.41
CA MET A 30 4.74 3.20 -8.44
C MET A 30 4.36 4.48 -9.18
N LYS A 31 3.10 4.92 -9.01
CA LYS A 31 2.56 6.12 -9.65
C LYS A 31 2.94 7.39 -8.90
N GLU A 32 2.67 8.55 -9.52
CA GLU A 32 3.08 9.86 -8.99
C GLU A 32 2.66 10.08 -7.53
N TYR A 33 3.53 10.69 -6.74
CA TYR A 33 3.37 11.00 -5.31
C TYR A 33 3.16 9.78 -4.39
N SER A 34 3.29 8.56 -4.91
CA SER A 34 3.31 7.37 -4.06
C SER A 34 4.65 7.23 -3.35
N SER A 35 4.67 6.47 -2.24
CA SER A 35 5.89 6.28 -1.47
C SER A 35 6.00 4.87 -0.87
N ALA A 36 7.22 4.32 -0.91
CA ALA A 36 7.63 3.12 -0.19
C ALA A 36 8.64 3.50 0.89
N TRP A 37 8.27 3.27 2.15
CA TRP A 37 8.99 3.71 3.34
C TRP A 37 10.09 2.73 3.74
N PHE A 38 10.64 2.87 4.95
CA PHE A 38 11.82 2.12 5.37
C PHE A 38 11.54 0.62 5.50
N ASN A 39 12.46 -0.21 5.03
CA ASN A 39 12.41 -1.67 5.07
C ASN A 39 11.16 -2.29 4.42
N VAL A 40 10.53 -1.58 3.49
CA VAL A 40 9.41 -2.11 2.69
C VAL A 40 9.95 -3.10 1.67
N THR A 41 9.27 -4.23 1.50
CA THR A 41 9.56 -5.18 0.41
C THR A 41 8.37 -5.25 -0.53
N ILE A 42 8.59 -4.91 -1.82
CA ILE A 42 7.61 -5.01 -2.90
C ILE A 42 8.18 -5.93 -3.98
N ARG A 43 7.66 -7.17 -4.06
CA ARG A 43 8.22 -8.19 -4.95
C ARG A 43 7.19 -8.69 -5.96
N GLY A 44 7.30 -8.19 -7.20
CA GLY A 44 6.50 -8.60 -8.35
C GLY A 44 7.26 -9.54 -9.29
N ASP A 45 7.50 -10.77 -8.84
CA ASP A 45 8.22 -11.81 -9.59
C ASP A 45 7.30 -12.57 -10.55
N VAL A 46 6.31 -13.30 -10.04
CA VAL A 46 5.40 -14.12 -10.86
C VAL A 46 4.22 -13.35 -11.45
N ASN A 47 3.91 -12.14 -10.91
CA ASN A 47 2.85 -11.27 -11.38
C ASN A 47 3.24 -9.80 -11.12
N ARG A 48 2.33 -8.85 -11.36
CA ARG A 48 2.62 -7.42 -11.19
C ARG A 48 2.10 -6.84 -9.88
N ILE A 49 2.77 -5.78 -9.43
CA ILE A 49 2.33 -4.94 -8.32
C ILE A 49 2.17 -3.51 -8.83
N GLU A 50 1.03 -2.89 -8.51
CA GLU A 50 0.78 -1.49 -8.80
C GLU A 50 0.51 -0.72 -7.50
N VAL A 51 1.15 0.43 -7.31
CA VAL A 51 0.89 1.36 -6.21
C VAL A 51 0.39 2.67 -6.81
N GLY A 52 -0.85 3.00 -6.51
CA GLY A 52 -1.56 4.15 -7.03
C GLY A 52 -1.04 5.49 -6.54
N ARG A 53 -1.56 6.57 -7.12
CA ARG A 53 -1.16 7.94 -6.81
C ARG A 53 -1.42 8.30 -5.35
N TYR A 54 -0.50 9.06 -4.74
CA TYR A 54 -0.57 9.48 -3.33
C TYR A 54 -0.66 8.34 -2.32
N SER A 55 -0.53 7.08 -2.75
CA SER A 55 -0.57 5.94 -1.84
C SER A 55 0.77 5.76 -1.15
N ASN A 56 0.73 5.39 0.13
CA ASN A 56 1.94 5.21 0.92
C ASN A 56 1.99 3.80 1.52
N ILE A 57 3.13 3.15 1.32
CA ILE A 57 3.44 1.83 1.89
C ILE A 57 4.42 2.07 3.02
N GLN A 58 3.92 1.99 4.25
CA GLN A 58 4.69 2.36 5.44
C GLN A 58 5.70 1.30 5.84
N ASP A 59 6.53 1.65 6.81
CA ASP A 59 7.70 0.87 7.22
C ASP A 59 7.38 -0.60 7.48
N ASN A 60 8.29 -1.48 7.07
CA ASN A 60 8.24 -2.93 7.26
C ASN A 60 7.04 -3.63 6.60
N CYS A 61 6.33 -2.98 5.66
CA CYS A 61 5.28 -3.64 4.90
C CYS A 61 5.86 -4.63 3.88
N CYS A 62 5.07 -5.66 3.56
CA CYS A 62 5.40 -6.64 2.52
C CYS A 62 4.26 -6.72 1.50
N LEU A 63 4.56 -6.43 0.23
CA LEU A 63 3.65 -6.61 -0.89
C LEU A 63 4.17 -7.73 -1.80
N HIS A 64 3.34 -8.73 -2.05
CA HIS A 64 3.69 -9.84 -2.92
C HIS A 64 2.51 -10.29 -3.79
N VAL A 65 2.75 -11.17 -4.71
CA VAL A 65 1.82 -11.63 -5.74
C VAL A 65 1.66 -13.14 -5.71
N ALA A 66 0.66 -13.65 -6.43
CA ALA A 66 0.50 -15.07 -6.79
C ALA A 66 0.37 -15.19 -8.31
N ASP A 67 0.51 -16.39 -8.84
CA ASP A 67 0.41 -16.64 -10.30
C ASP A 67 -0.90 -16.09 -10.88
N ASP A 68 -2.01 -16.33 -10.20
CA ASP A 68 -3.35 -15.95 -10.67
C ASP A 68 -3.79 -14.54 -10.26
N TYR A 69 -3.11 -13.91 -9.30
CA TYR A 69 -3.53 -12.63 -8.74
C TYR A 69 -2.38 -11.65 -8.58
N ALA A 70 -2.55 -10.47 -9.17
CA ALA A 70 -1.70 -9.31 -8.94
C ALA A 70 -1.92 -8.74 -7.52
N CYS A 71 -1.04 -7.86 -7.07
CA CYS A 71 -1.26 -7.02 -5.90
C CYS A 71 -1.48 -5.58 -6.37
N ILE A 72 -2.69 -5.08 -6.23
CA ILE A 72 -3.09 -3.76 -6.72
C ILE A 72 -3.48 -2.88 -5.54
N VAL A 73 -2.80 -1.77 -5.40
CA VAL A 73 -3.11 -0.71 -4.44
C VAL A 73 -3.57 0.51 -5.23
N GLY A 74 -4.80 0.93 -5.02
CA GLY A 74 -5.43 2.08 -5.68
C GLY A 74 -4.81 3.42 -5.30
N ASP A 75 -5.48 4.52 -5.65
CA ASP A 75 -5.07 5.88 -5.35
C ASP A 75 -5.46 6.28 -3.91
N PHE A 76 -4.66 7.14 -3.27
CA PHE A 76 -4.89 7.66 -1.91
C PHE A 76 -5.08 6.58 -0.84
N VAL A 77 -4.36 5.47 -0.97
CA VAL A 77 -4.37 4.37 0.01
C VAL A 77 -3.23 4.55 1.01
N THR A 78 -3.54 4.39 2.29
CA THR A 78 -2.52 4.28 3.35
C THR A 78 -2.40 2.83 3.78
N VAL A 79 -1.21 2.25 3.61
CA VAL A 79 -0.86 0.92 4.10
C VAL A 79 0.02 1.07 5.34
N GLY A 80 -0.56 0.82 6.51
CA GLY A 80 0.07 1.02 7.82
C GLY A 80 1.21 0.05 8.09
N HIS A 81 2.13 0.49 8.96
CA HIS A 81 3.38 -0.20 9.29
C HIS A 81 3.20 -1.70 9.50
N GLY A 82 4.08 -2.50 8.92
CA GLY A 82 4.11 -3.95 9.06
C GLY A 82 2.95 -4.72 8.42
N ALA A 83 2.09 -4.07 7.64
CA ALA A 83 0.99 -4.75 6.96
C ALA A 83 1.51 -5.65 5.83
N ILE A 84 0.76 -6.72 5.56
CA ILE A 84 1.03 -7.67 4.47
C ILE A 84 -0.11 -7.62 3.47
N LEU A 85 0.20 -7.29 2.22
CA LEU A 85 -0.71 -7.38 1.09
C LEU A 85 -0.22 -8.48 0.14
N HIS A 86 -0.94 -9.58 0.08
CA HIS A 86 -0.56 -10.71 -0.76
C HIS A 86 -1.63 -10.95 -1.83
N ALA A 87 -1.26 -10.71 -3.10
CA ALA A 87 -2.08 -11.05 -4.27
C ALA A 87 -3.55 -10.55 -4.15
N CYS A 88 -3.75 -9.32 -3.75
CA CYS A 88 -5.06 -8.73 -3.44
C CYS A 88 -5.27 -7.39 -4.14
N THR A 89 -6.49 -6.89 -4.11
CA THR A 89 -6.83 -5.55 -4.61
C THR A 89 -7.32 -4.70 -3.45
N VAL A 90 -6.72 -3.54 -3.28
CA VAL A 90 -7.18 -2.47 -2.40
C VAL A 90 -7.61 -1.32 -3.29
N GLU A 91 -8.92 -1.02 -3.30
CA GLU A 91 -9.45 0.08 -4.10
C GLU A 91 -9.05 1.44 -3.51
N ASP A 92 -9.41 2.52 -4.22
CA ASP A 92 -9.03 3.88 -3.84
C ASP A 92 -9.54 4.29 -2.44
N HIS A 93 -8.83 5.23 -1.82
CA HIS A 93 -9.21 5.83 -0.54
C HIS A 93 -9.44 4.80 0.58
N CYS A 94 -8.59 3.78 0.66
CA CYS A 94 -8.62 2.80 1.73
C CYS A 94 -7.53 3.05 2.78
N LEU A 95 -7.81 2.64 4.01
CA LEU A 95 -6.84 2.56 5.09
C LEU A 95 -6.63 1.10 5.51
N ILE A 96 -5.43 0.60 5.32
CA ILE A 96 -5.00 -0.71 5.84
C ILE A 96 -4.26 -0.46 7.14
N GLY A 97 -4.82 -0.93 8.23
CA GLY A 97 -4.26 -0.75 9.58
C GLY A 97 -2.92 -1.48 9.78
N MET A 98 -2.16 -1.02 10.76
CA MET A 98 -0.83 -1.60 11.10
C MET A 98 -0.94 -3.11 11.34
N HIS A 99 0.02 -3.88 10.81
CA HIS A 99 0.08 -5.34 10.93
C HIS A 99 -1.16 -6.08 10.42
N ALA A 100 -2.03 -5.45 9.64
CA ALA A 100 -3.12 -6.16 8.98
C ALA A 100 -2.57 -7.06 7.86
N THR A 101 -3.24 -8.18 7.61
CA THR A 101 -2.91 -9.11 6.53
C THR A 101 -4.10 -9.24 5.59
N VAL A 102 -3.87 -9.02 4.29
CA VAL A 102 -4.89 -9.13 3.24
C VAL A 102 -4.44 -10.18 2.25
N LEU A 103 -5.20 -11.27 2.11
CA LEU A 103 -4.78 -12.47 1.38
C LEU A 103 -5.37 -12.55 -0.04
N ASP A 104 -4.88 -13.54 -0.78
CA ASP A 104 -5.06 -13.77 -2.21
C ASP A 104 -6.49 -13.61 -2.70
N GLY A 105 -6.65 -12.91 -3.81
CA GLY A 105 -7.93 -12.71 -4.49
C GLY A 105 -8.96 -11.92 -3.69
N SER A 106 -8.60 -11.41 -2.50
CA SER A 106 -9.50 -10.52 -1.76
C SER A 106 -9.55 -9.12 -2.38
N VAL A 107 -10.65 -8.43 -2.15
CA VAL A 107 -10.85 -7.04 -2.60
C VAL A 107 -11.31 -6.22 -1.40
N ILE A 108 -10.61 -5.13 -1.14
CA ILE A 108 -11.02 -4.11 -0.17
C ILE A 108 -11.69 -2.99 -0.95
N GLY A 109 -13.00 -2.87 -0.80
CA GLY A 109 -13.80 -1.89 -1.54
C GLY A 109 -13.47 -0.45 -1.13
N HIS A 110 -13.65 0.47 -2.08
CA HIS A 110 -13.40 1.90 -1.94
C HIS A 110 -13.83 2.50 -0.60
N GLY A 111 -13.04 3.40 -0.05
CA GLY A 111 -13.36 4.11 1.20
C GLY A 111 -13.41 3.24 2.45
N SER A 112 -12.87 2.02 2.38
CA SER A 112 -12.91 1.07 3.51
C SER A 112 -11.69 1.16 4.41
N ILE A 113 -11.87 0.71 5.64
CA ILE A 113 -10.82 0.61 6.66
C ILE A 113 -10.69 -0.83 7.10
N VAL A 114 -9.48 -1.37 6.98
CA VAL A 114 -9.08 -2.63 7.61
C VAL A 114 -8.41 -2.29 8.93
N ALA A 115 -8.96 -2.75 10.04
CA ALA A 115 -8.42 -2.45 11.37
C ALA A 115 -7.03 -3.06 11.58
N ALA A 116 -6.24 -2.46 12.48
CA ALA A 116 -4.92 -2.98 12.83
C ALA A 116 -4.98 -4.45 13.30
N GLY A 117 -4.02 -5.27 12.84
CA GLY A 117 -3.95 -6.69 13.17
C GLY A 117 -5.05 -7.58 12.60
N ALA A 118 -5.95 -7.05 11.78
CA ALA A 118 -7.01 -7.85 11.15
C ALA A 118 -6.46 -8.75 10.04
N VAL A 119 -7.09 -9.93 9.83
CA VAL A 119 -6.73 -10.86 8.77
C VAL A 119 -7.91 -11.03 7.82
N VAL A 120 -7.81 -10.39 6.64
CA VAL A 120 -8.76 -10.57 5.54
C VAL A 120 -8.37 -11.83 4.77
N THR A 121 -9.20 -12.86 4.87
CA THR A 121 -8.91 -14.17 4.30
C THR A 121 -9.10 -14.21 2.78
N LYS A 122 -8.48 -15.20 2.14
CA LYS A 122 -8.51 -15.42 0.70
C LYS A 122 -9.91 -15.30 0.09
N GLY A 123 -10.01 -14.57 -1.02
CA GLY A 123 -11.25 -14.41 -1.79
C GLY A 123 -12.31 -13.51 -1.16
N THR A 124 -12.06 -12.95 0.02
CA THR A 124 -13.01 -12.06 0.69
C THR A 124 -13.26 -10.79 -0.13
N LYS A 125 -14.52 -10.44 -0.34
CA LYS A 125 -14.93 -9.19 -0.96
C LYS A 125 -15.52 -8.27 0.11
N VAL A 126 -14.75 -7.27 0.51
CA VAL A 126 -15.18 -6.24 1.46
C VAL A 126 -15.94 -5.19 0.68
N PRO A 127 -17.23 -4.91 1.02
CA PRO A 127 -17.99 -3.86 0.36
C PRO A 127 -17.34 -2.48 0.54
N PRO A 128 -17.57 -1.52 -0.38
CA PRO A 128 -17.16 -0.15 -0.17
C PRO A 128 -17.64 0.43 1.17
N PHE A 129 -16.93 1.42 1.69
CA PHE A 129 -17.27 2.11 2.94
C PHE A 129 -17.47 1.18 4.14
N SER A 130 -16.63 0.17 4.27
CA SER A 130 -16.72 -0.81 5.36
C SER A 130 -15.55 -0.68 6.33
N LEU A 131 -15.86 -0.75 7.65
CA LEU A 131 -14.86 -1.07 8.66
C LEU A 131 -14.84 -2.58 8.86
N VAL A 132 -13.70 -3.22 8.63
CA VAL A 132 -13.50 -4.65 8.91
C VAL A 132 -12.46 -4.85 9.99
N ALA A 133 -12.68 -5.82 10.89
CA ALA A 133 -11.78 -6.13 11.99
C ALA A 133 -11.83 -7.61 12.37
N GLY A 134 -10.82 -8.07 13.09
CA GLY A 134 -10.73 -9.43 13.67
C GLY A 134 -9.98 -10.43 12.82
N ILE A 135 -9.90 -11.68 13.32
CA ILE A 135 -9.25 -12.83 12.70
C ILE A 135 -10.22 -14.03 12.80
N PRO A 136 -10.88 -14.44 11.68
CA PRO A 136 -10.90 -13.76 10.37
C PRO A 136 -11.65 -12.43 10.42
N ALA A 137 -11.25 -11.47 9.57
CA ALA A 137 -11.86 -10.16 9.52
C ALA A 137 -13.32 -10.22 9.06
N LYS A 138 -14.18 -9.45 9.73
CA LYS A 138 -15.60 -9.30 9.42
C LYS A 138 -15.96 -7.83 9.32
N VAL A 139 -17.00 -7.53 8.53
CA VAL A 139 -17.57 -6.17 8.50
C VAL A 139 -18.18 -5.87 9.87
N ILE A 140 -17.68 -4.81 10.52
CA ILE A 140 -18.12 -4.36 11.83
C ILE A 140 -19.21 -3.30 11.69
N LYS A 141 -19.04 -2.40 10.73
CA LYS A 141 -20.01 -1.35 10.40
C LYS A 141 -19.77 -0.77 9.01
N THR A 142 -20.77 -0.12 8.46
CA THR A 142 -20.64 0.77 7.31
C THR A 142 -20.07 2.12 7.79
N LEU A 143 -19.15 2.69 7.02
CA LEU A 143 -18.58 3.99 7.26
C LEU A 143 -19.41 5.07 6.55
N ASP A 144 -19.39 6.27 7.11
CA ASP A 144 -19.93 7.46 6.47
C ASP A 144 -18.96 8.00 5.42
N GLU A 145 -19.47 8.60 4.34
CA GLU A 145 -18.63 9.18 3.27
C GLU A 145 -17.68 10.27 3.79
N SER A 146 -18.02 10.95 4.89
CA SER A 146 -17.11 11.91 5.54
C SER A 146 -15.79 11.32 6.01
N ASN A 147 -15.68 9.99 6.13
CA ASN A 147 -14.41 9.33 6.43
C ASN A 147 -13.41 9.44 5.26
N LEU A 148 -13.88 9.66 4.01
CA LEU A 148 -13.00 9.85 2.85
C LEU A 148 -12.07 11.03 3.03
N ASP A 149 -12.56 12.15 3.57
CA ASP A 149 -11.75 13.34 3.77
C ASP A 149 -10.56 13.08 4.70
N ASN A 150 -10.80 12.28 5.76
CA ASN A 150 -9.74 11.89 6.70
C ASN A 150 -8.72 10.94 6.05
N ILE A 151 -9.19 9.96 5.28
CA ILE A 151 -8.30 9.00 4.58
C ILE A 151 -7.49 9.74 3.53
N HIS A 152 -8.12 10.61 2.74
CA HIS A 152 -7.47 11.45 1.74
C HIS A 152 -6.39 12.35 2.37
N ALA A 153 -6.77 13.09 3.42
CA ALA A 153 -5.84 13.99 4.13
C ALA A 153 -4.63 13.22 4.69
N GLN A 154 -4.84 12.01 5.20
CA GLN A 154 -3.75 11.15 5.67
C GLN A 154 -2.79 10.76 4.54
N ALA A 155 -3.31 10.36 3.39
CA ALA A 155 -2.49 10.00 2.23
C ALA A 155 -1.66 11.18 1.74
N VAL A 156 -2.27 12.36 1.61
CA VAL A 156 -1.58 13.62 1.22
C VAL A 156 -0.51 14.00 2.25
N LYS A 157 -0.81 13.87 3.56
CA LYS A 157 0.17 14.13 4.62
C LYS A 157 1.44 13.30 4.46
N TYR A 158 1.33 12.02 4.09
CA TYR A 158 2.51 11.16 3.89
C TYR A 158 3.35 11.60 2.69
N LYS A 159 2.71 12.12 1.63
CA LYS A 159 3.43 12.76 0.51
C LYS A 159 4.22 13.98 0.99
N ASP A 160 3.66 14.83 1.86
CA ASP A 160 4.36 15.99 2.39
C ASP A 160 5.49 15.60 3.35
N LEU A 161 5.29 14.57 4.16
CA LEU A 161 6.30 14.05 5.09
C LEU A 161 7.55 13.54 4.39
N TRP A 162 7.42 12.69 3.36
CA TRP A 162 8.61 12.19 2.68
C TRP A 162 9.34 13.30 1.92
N SER A 163 8.61 14.27 1.37
CA SER A 163 9.22 15.44 0.73
C SER A 163 10.04 16.24 1.74
N CYS A 164 9.54 16.43 2.96
CA CYS A 164 10.25 17.14 4.03
C CYS A 164 11.51 16.38 4.48
N LEU A 165 11.45 15.05 4.60
CA LEU A 165 12.61 14.23 5.01
C LEU A 165 13.76 14.34 4.02
N LEU A 166 13.48 14.42 2.71
CA LEU A 166 14.52 14.62 1.70
C LEU A 166 15.20 15.99 1.83
N TYR A 167 14.43 17.06 2.03
CA TYR A 167 14.99 18.41 2.18
C TYR A 167 15.87 18.57 3.43
N THR A 168 15.58 17.84 4.51
CA THR A 168 16.39 17.92 5.73
C THR A 168 17.67 17.11 5.65
N SER A 169 17.75 16.06 4.83
CA SER A 169 19.01 15.32 4.58
C SER A 169 19.99 16.15 3.76
N ASP A 170 19.52 16.83 2.71
CA ASP A 170 20.38 17.65 1.83
C ASP A 170 20.94 18.89 2.56
N ALA A 171 20.24 19.43 3.56
CA ALA A 171 20.67 20.58 4.35
C ALA A 171 21.71 20.23 5.45
N ALA A 172 21.93 18.95 5.74
CA ALA A 172 22.91 18.50 6.73
C ALA A 172 24.29 18.23 6.12
N ASP A 173 24.40 18.22 4.78
CA ASP A 173 25.63 17.96 4.03
C ASP A 173 26.30 19.27 3.51
N GLU A 174 25.71 20.45 3.81
CA GLU A 174 26.32 21.78 3.59
C GLU A 174 26.94 22.36 4.88
#